data_32800f70c48a524b8061be44ebebf287
#
_entry.id   32800f70c48a524b8061be44ebebf287
#
_cell.length_a   1.000
_cell.length_b   1.000
_cell.length_c   1.000
_cell.angle_alpha   90.00
_cell.angle_beta   90.00
_cell.angle_gamma   90.00
#
_symmetry.space_group_name_H-M   'P 1'
#
loop_
_entity.id
_entity.type
_entity.pdbx_description
1 polymer ?
#
loop_
_entity_poly.entity_id
_entity_poly.type
_entity_poly.pdbx_seq_one_letter_code
_entity_poly.pdbx_strand_id
1 'polypeptide(L)'
;MQPSSLDVRADRYFRVFRNSRYPFIDVKSQQEELTELVEVSEDEAFILHPGEFVLGSTLERVTLPDDLVARLEGKSSLGRLGLLIHSTAGFIDPGWDGHVTLELSNVANLPITIYHGMKIGQISFLQMTEPAENPYGADALGSKYQGQAGPTPSRYWQNFEREPTR
;
A
#
# COMPACT_ATOMS: atom_id res chain seq x y z
N MET A 1 -6.40 -15.00 12.49
CA MET A 1 -7.75 -14.85 11.90
C MET A 1 -8.61 -14.12 12.92
N GLN A 2 -9.33 -13.11 12.49
CA GLN A 2 -10.31 -12.38 13.30
C GLN A 2 -11.73 -12.80 12.85
N PRO A 3 -12.80 -12.49 13.61
CA PRO A 3 -14.16 -12.95 13.24
C PRO A 3 -14.62 -12.53 11.84
N SER A 4 -14.17 -11.37 11.34
CA SER A 4 -14.60 -10.80 10.04
C SER A 4 -13.45 -10.38 9.13
N SER A 5 -12.20 -10.70 9.49
CA SER A 5 -11.03 -10.26 8.73
C SER A 5 -9.83 -11.19 8.92
N LEU A 6 -8.84 -11.05 8.03
CA LEU A 6 -7.54 -11.69 8.12
C LEU A 6 -6.49 -10.63 8.51
N ASP A 7 -5.64 -10.95 9.50
CA ASP A 7 -4.47 -10.12 9.79
C ASP A 7 -3.47 -10.20 8.65
N VAL A 8 -2.88 -9.06 8.31
CA VAL A 8 -1.72 -8.94 7.42
C VAL A 8 -0.52 -8.41 8.18
N ARG A 9 0.67 -8.81 7.75
CA ARG A 9 1.93 -8.50 8.40
C ARG A 9 2.76 -7.51 7.59
N ALA A 10 3.59 -6.73 8.27
CA ALA A 10 4.55 -5.84 7.62
C ALA A 10 5.71 -6.63 7.02
N ASP A 11 6.08 -6.31 5.79
CA ASP A 11 7.34 -6.74 5.20
C ASP A 11 8.50 -5.87 5.71
N ARG A 12 9.74 -6.21 5.37
CA ARG A 12 10.97 -5.51 5.78
C ARG A 12 11.40 -4.41 4.81
N TYR A 13 10.71 -4.25 3.69
CA TYR A 13 11.02 -3.26 2.68
C TYR A 13 10.19 -2.00 2.85
N PHE A 14 10.87 -0.83 2.85
CA PHE A 14 10.22 0.47 2.96
C PHE A 14 10.74 1.41 1.89
N ARG A 15 9.88 2.28 1.35
CA ARG A 15 10.29 3.40 0.51
C ARG A 15 10.19 4.69 1.26
N VAL A 16 11.33 5.32 1.47
CA VAL A 16 11.48 6.59 2.18
C VAL A 16 11.54 7.72 1.17
N PHE A 17 10.82 8.81 1.41
CA PHE A 17 10.82 9.97 0.53
C PHE A 17 12.10 10.78 0.67
N ARG A 18 12.70 11.14 -0.45
CA ARG A 18 13.92 11.95 -0.54
C ARG A 18 13.58 13.43 -0.78
N ASN A 19 13.20 14.13 0.28
CA ASN A 19 12.71 15.50 0.21
C ASN A 19 13.73 16.53 -0.35
N SER A 20 15.02 16.15 -0.41
CA SER A 20 16.08 17.01 -0.97
C SER A 20 16.26 16.88 -2.49
N ARG A 21 15.62 15.90 -3.13
CA ARG A 21 15.82 15.63 -4.57
C ARG A 21 14.96 16.49 -5.49
N TYR A 22 13.77 16.84 -5.03
CA TYR A 22 12.81 17.62 -5.81
C TYR A 22 12.19 18.72 -4.97
N PRO A 23 11.93 19.91 -5.53
CA PRO A 23 11.29 21.00 -4.81
C PRO A 23 9.81 20.77 -4.51
N PHE A 24 9.17 19.87 -5.26
CA PHE A 24 7.78 19.47 -5.11
C PHE A 24 7.52 18.12 -5.78
N ILE A 25 6.42 17.48 -5.44
CA ILE A 25 5.93 16.28 -6.11
C ILE A 25 5.08 16.72 -7.30
N ASP A 26 5.56 16.44 -8.53
CA ASP A 26 4.79 16.65 -9.74
C ASP A 26 4.06 15.37 -10.14
N VAL A 27 2.73 15.37 -10.00
CA VAL A 27 1.90 14.20 -10.31
C VAL A 27 1.83 13.85 -11.79
N LYS A 28 2.29 14.76 -12.69
CA LYS A 28 2.33 14.55 -14.13
C LYS A 28 3.65 13.97 -14.62
N SER A 29 4.68 13.96 -13.77
CA SER A 29 6.03 13.57 -14.16
C SER A 29 6.47 12.34 -13.39
N GLN A 30 7.21 11.45 -14.06
CA GLN A 30 7.91 10.37 -13.36
C GLN A 30 9.11 10.98 -12.64
N GLN A 31 9.11 10.87 -11.31
CA GLN A 31 10.22 11.32 -10.45
C GLN A 31 10.91 10.09 -9.84
N GLU A 32 11.86 9.51 -10.57
CA GLU A 32 12.48 8.21 -10.24
C GLU A 32 13.18 8.19 -8.89
N GLU A 33 13.82 9.32 -8.52
CA GLU A 33 14.55 9.45 -7.25
C GLU A 33 13.70 10.02 -6.10
N LEU A 34 12.38 10.10 -6.27
CA LEU A 34 11.49 10.63 -5.23
C LEU A 34 11.50 9.78 -3.97
N THR A 35 11.67 8.47 -4.12
CA THR A 35 11.75 7.51 -3.02
C THR A 35 12.97 6.63 -3.15
N GLU A 36 13.52 6.22 -2.00
CA GLU A 36 14.59 5.25 -1.87
C GLU A 36 14.08 3.98 -1.19
N LEU A 37 14.46 2.82 -1.71
CA LEU A 37 14.15 1.54 -1.08
C LEU A 37 15.14 1.28 0.07
N VAL A 38 14.59 1.04 1.25
CA VAL A 38 15.34 0.66 2.45
C VAL A 38 14.90 -0.75 2.85
N GLU A 39 15.85 -1.63 3.08
CA GLU A 39 15.63 -2.95 3.66
C GLU A 39 16.07 -2.94 5.12
N VAL A 40 15.23 -3.45 6.01
CA VAL A 40 15.55 -3.61 7.44
C VAL A 40 15.78 -5.08 7.73
N SER A 41 16.78 -5.41 8.53
CA SER A 41 17.06 -6.79 8.92
C SER A 41 15.91 -7.33 9.80
N GLU A 42 15.79 -8.66 9.87
CA GLU A 42 14.67 -9.30 10.61
C GLU A 42 14.68 -8.96 12.11
N ASP A 43 15.86 -8.69 12.67
CA ASP A 43 16.05 -8.39 14.10
C ASP A 43 16.00 -6.88 14.41
N GLU A 44 15.91 -6.04 13.40
CA GLU A 44 15.87 -4.59 13.54
C GLU A 44 14.47 -4.03 13.29
N ALA A 45 14.20 -2.85 13.84
CA ALA A 45 12.97 -2.13 13.60
C ALA A 45 13.20 -1.02 12.56
N PHE A 46 12.25 -0.85 11.66
CA PHE A 46 12.10 0.42 10.97
C PHE A 46 11.53 1.46 11.94
N ILE A 47 12.18 2.62 12.04
CA ILE A 47 11.76 3.70 12.94
C ILE A 47 11.05 4.77 12.12
N LEU A 48 9.72 4.89 12.31
CA LEU A 48 8.89 5.89 11.67
C LEU A 48 8.76 7.11 12.59
N HIS A 49 9.41 8.22 12.22
CA HIS A 49 9.39 9.44 13.03
C HIS A 49 8.06 10.20 12.91
N PRO A 50 7.73 11.07 13.92
CA PRO A 50 6.56 11.92 13.86
C PRO A 50 6.49 12.74 12.57
N GLY A 51 5.32 12.72 11.91
CA GLY A 51 5.09 13.44 10.67
C GLY A 51 5.70 12.81 9.41
N GLU A 52 6.41 11.70 9.52
CA GLU A 52 6.90 10.97 8.35
C GLU A 52 5.79 10.20 7.65
N PHE A 53 5.95 10.10 6.34
CA PHE A 53 5.16 9.27 5.44
C PHE A 53 6.11 8.37 4.64
N VAL A 54 5.86 7.06 4.67
CA VAL A 54 6.66 6.07 3.93
C VAL A 54 5.75 5.02 3.30
N LEU A 55 6.21 4.38 2.25
CA LEU A 55 5.52 3.23 1.69
C LEU A 55 6.13 1.95 2.23
N GLY A 56 5.30 1.10 2.79
CA GLY A 56 5.62 -0.29 3.13
C GLY A 56 4.83 -1.25 2.26
N SER A 57 4.89 -2.54 2.55
CA SER A 57 4.06 -3.55 1.92
C SER A 57 3.64 -4.64 2.91
N THR A 58 2.59 -5.36 2.54
CA THR A 58 2.24 -6.59 3.23
C THR A 58 3.26 -7.67 2.93
N LEU A 59 3.57 -8.49 3.94
CA LEU A 59 4.36 -9.72 3.77
C LEU A 59 3.61 -10.75 2.94
N GLU A 60 2.29 -10.77 3.06
CA GLU A 60 1.42 -11.66 2.31
C GLU A 60 1.18 -11.15 0.89
N ARG A 61 1.21 -12.05 -0.08
CA ARG A 61 0.63 -11.83 -1.39
C ARG A 61 -0.88 -12.06 -1.30
N VAL A 62 -1.66 -11.15 -1.85
CA VAL A 62 -3.12 -11.20 -1.87
C VAL A 62 -3.56 -11.42 -3.30
N THR A 63 -4.37 -12.46 -3.52
CA THR A 63 -4.98 -12.76 -4.82
C THR A 63 -6.50 -12.85 -4.62
N LEU A 64 -7.23 -12.03 -5.35
CA LEU A 64 -8.68 -11.97 -5.29
C LEU A 64 -9.31 -12.55 -6.57
N PRO A 65 -10.39 -13.33 -6.46
CA PRO A 65 -11.23 -13.66 -7.60
C PRO A 65 -11.97 -12.42 -8.13
N ASP A 66 -12.68 -12.56 -9.21
CA ASP A 66 -13.39 -11.47 -9.88
C ASP A 66 -14.73 -11.07 -9.21
N ASP A 67 -15.15 -11.81 -8.19
CA ASP A 67 -16.41 -11.62 -7.45
C ASP A 67 -16.20 -11.16 -5.98
N LEU A 68 -14.96 -10.94 -5.54
CA LEU A 68 -14.64 -10.44 -4.20
C LEU A 68 -13.93 -9.11 -4.25
N VAL A 69 -14.41 -8.18 -3.44
CA VAL A 69 -13.68 -6.95 -3.06
C VAL A 69 -13.07 -7.15 -1.68
N ALA A 70 -11.84 -6.71 -1.49
CA ALA A 70 -11.25 -6.64 -0.16
C ALA A 70 -11.04 -5.19 0.30
N ARG A 71 -10.98 -5.00 1.61
CA ARG A 71 -10.64 -3.71 2.22
C ARG A 71 -9.52 -3.91 3.22
N LEU A 72 -8.47 -3.09 3.04
CA LEU A 72 -7.39 -2.96 4.01
C LEU A 72 -7.81 -1.98 5.10
N GLU A 73 -7.65 -2.38 6.35
CA GLU A 73 -7.92 -1.57 7.53
C GLU A 73 -6.75 -1.67 8.52
N GLY A 74 -6.52 -0.60 9.28
CA GLY A 74 -5.54 -0.61 10.36
C GLY A 74 -5.98 -1.46 11.55
N LYS A 75 -5.04 -1.78 12.42
CA LYS A 75 -5.35 -2.39 13.72
C LYS A 75 -5.62 -1.30 14.74
N SER A 76 -6.74 -1.39 15.44
CA SER A 76 -7.15 -0.37 16.43
C SER A 76 -6.10 -0.14 17.53
N SER A 77 -5.35 -1.19 17.90
CA SER A 77 -4.27 -1.07 18.89
C SER A 77 -3.10 -0.22 18.38
N LEU A 78 -2.76 -0.28 17.09
CA LEU A 78 -1.72 0.54 16.48
C LEU A 78 -2.22 1.95 16.15
N GLY A 79 -3.47 2.06 15.71
CA GLY A 79 -4.12 3.36 15.48
C GLY A 79 -4.16 4.22 16.75
N ARG A 80 -4.34 3.61 17.93
CA ARG A 80 -4.28 4.31 19.24
C ARG A 80 -2.87 4.79 19.60
N LEU A 81 -1.84 4.27 18.96
CA LEU A 81 -0.45 4.75 19.07
C LEU A 81 -0.12 5.82 18.02
N GLY A 82 -1.06 6.13 17.11
CA GLY A 82 -0.86 7.10 16.05
C GLY A 82 -0.30 6.54 14.76
N LEU A 83 -0.28 5.21 14.57
CA LEU A 83 0.11 4.60 13.32
C LEU A 83 -1.09 4.49 12.37
N LEU A 84 -0.99 5.16 11.22
CA LEU A 84 -1.88 4.97 10.07
C LEU A 84 -1.18 4.05 9.06
N ILE A 85 -1.93 3.17 8.41
CA ILE A 85 -1.37 2.23 7.41
C ILE A 85 -1.91 2.47 6.00
N HIS A 86 -2.96 3.26 5.88
CA HIS A 86 -3.47 3.87 4.66
C HIS A 86 -4.26 5.13 5.04
N SER A 87 -4.37 6.08 4.12
CA SER A 87 -5.11 7.32 4.38
C SER A 87 -6.41 7.39 3.58
N THR A 88 -6.41 6.96 2.34
CA THR A 88 -7.53 7.18 1.42
C THR A 88 -7.91 5.97 0.57
N ALA A 89 -6.99 5.05 0.28
CA ALA A 89 -7.16 3.97 -0.69
C ALA A 89 -7.14 2.60 0.00
N GLY A 90 -8.23 2.26 0.69
CA GLY A 90 -8.37 0.98 1.38
C GLY A 90 -8.97 -0.16 0.54
N PHE A 91 -9.50 0.12 -0.67
CA PHE A 91 -10.07 -0.90 -1.55
C PHE A 91 -8.98 -1.68 -2.27
N ILE A 92 -9.18 -3.01 -2.34
CA ILE A 92 -8.43 -3.95 -3.16
C ILE A 92 -9.45 -4.56 -4.12
N ASP A 93 -9.32 -4.24 -5.40
CA ASP A 93 -10.32 -4.55 -6.41
C ASP A 93 -10.36 -6.05 -6.76
N PRO A 94 -11.52 -6.56 -7.25
CA PRO A 94 -11.63 -7.89 -7.79
C PRO A 94 -10.60 -8.16 -8.88
N GLY A 95 -9.99 -9.35 -8.89
CA GLY A 95 -8.93 -9.71 -9.82
C GLY A 95 -7.53 -9.24 -9.41
N TRP A 96 -7.39 -8.51 -8.30
CA TRP A 96 -6.08 -8.13 -7.77
C TRP A 96 -5.19 -9.33 -7.50
N ASP A 97 -3.91 -9.20 -7.85
CA ASP A 97 -2.86 -10.13 -7.47
C ASP A 97 -1.56 -9.36 -7.18
N GLY A 98 -1.01 -9.49 -5.98
CA GLY A 98 0.22 -8.82 -5.57
C GLY A 98 0.33 -8.59 -4.06
N HIS A 99 1.44 -7.98 -3.65
CA HIS A 99 1.59 -7.45 -2.30
C HIS A 99 0.87 -6.10 -2.19
N VAL A 100 0.18 -5.86 -1.09
CA VAL A 100 -0.55 -4.58 -0.90
C VAL A 100 0.43 -3.53 -0.39
N THR A 101 0.52 -2.39 -1.07
CA THR A 101 1.31 -1.26 -0.58
C THR A 101 0.61 -0.62 0.62
N LEU A 102 1.37 -0.35 1.66
CA LEU A 102 0.95 0.33 2.88
C LEU A 102 1.45 1.78 2.86
N GLU A 103 0.55 2.72 3.12
CA GLU A 103 0.84 4.16 3.22
C GLU A 103 1.00 4.52 4.69
N LEU A 104 2.20 4.27 5.22
CA LEU A 104 2.49 4.38 6.64
C LEU A 104 2.74 5.83 7.05
N SER A 105 1.99 6.29 8.06
CA SER A 105 2.16 7.63 8.64
C SER A 105 2.16 7.56 10.16
N ASN A 106 3.03 8.36 10.78
CA ASN A 106 3.06 8.56 12.22
C ASN A 106 2.48 9.94 12.57
N VAL A 107 1.28 9.95 13.16
CA VAL A 107 0.62 11.18 13.61
C VAL A 107 0.79 11.40 15.13
N ALA A 108 1.55 10.56 15.81
CA ALA A 108 1.92 10.75 17.21
C ALA A 108 3.14 11.67 17.36
N ASN A 109 3.50 11.97 18.61
CA ASN A 109 4.65 12.84 18.94
C ASN A 109 5.95 12.06 19.20
N LEU A 110 5.91 10.73 19.22
CA LEU A 110 7.06 9.86 19.44
C LEU A 110 7.27 8.94 18.23
N PRO A 111 8.51 8.56 17.93
CA PRO A 111 8.79 7.57 16.90
C PRO A 111 8.09 6.23 17.20
N ILE A 112 7.62 5.57 16.15
CA ILE A 112 6.99 4.26 16.21
C ILE A 112 7.91 3.24 15.54
N THR A 113 8.14 2.11 16.22
CA THR A 113 8.91 0.99 15.68
C THR A 113 8.01 0.05 14.89
N ILE A 114 8.45 -0.34 13.69
CA ILE A 114 7.78 -1.30 12.83
C ILE A 114 8.75 -2.46 12.59
N TYR A 115 8.35 -3.66 13.00
CA TYR A 115 9.14 -4.87 12.86
C TYR A 115 8.66 -5.72 11.69
N HIS A 116 9.59 -6.40 11.02
CA HIS A 116 9.26 -7.42 10.04
C HIS A 116 8.34 -8.49 10.66
N GLY A 117 7.32 -8.89 9.92
CA GLY A 117 6.38 -9.93 10.35
C GLY A 117 5.36 -9.51 11.42
N MET A 118 5.42 -8.28 11.95
CA MET A 118 4.39 -7.82 12.90
C MET A 118 3.04 -7.66 12.20
N LYS A 119 1.96 -7.97 12.90
CA LYS A 119 0.59 -7.76 12.41
C LYS A 119 0.30 -6.27 12.37
N ILE A 120 0.29 -5.70 11.17
CA ILE A 120 0.18 -4.25 10.97
C ILE A 120 -1.23 -3.81 10.56
N GLY A 121 -1.95 -4.66 9.85
CA GLY A 121 -3.28 -4.39 9.35
C GLY A 121 -4.17 -5.62 9.34
N GLN A 122 -5.33 -5.46 8.76
CA GLN A 122 -6.29 -6.54 8.52
C GLN A 122 -7.03 -6.30 7.22
N ILE A 123 -7.44 -7.38 6.56
CA ILE A 123 -8.21 -7.34 5.33
C ILE A 123 -9.57 -7.98 5.59
N SER A 124 -10.63 -7.26 5.27
CA SER A 124 -12.01 -7.76 5.22
C SER A 124 -12.46 -7.97 3.78
N PHE A 125 -13.43 -8.83 3.57
CA PHE A 125 -13.91 -9.23 2.23
C PHE A 125 -15.40 -8.94 2.11
N LEU A 126 -15.80 -8.48 0.90
CA LEU A 126 -17.20 -8.24 0.53
C LEU A 126 -17.47 -9.01 -0.75
N GLN A 127 -18.51 -9.87 -0.70
CA GLN A 127 -19.01 -10.56 -1.87
C GLN A 127 -19.72 -9.56 -2.78
N MET A 128 -19.37 -9.55 -4.06
CA MET A 128 -20.11 -8.79 -5.06
C MET A 128 -21.40 -9.54 -5.45
N THR A 129 -22.40 -8.81 -5.90
CA THR A 129 -23.66 -9.40 -6.40
C THR A 129 -23.50 -10.11 -7.74
N GLU A 130 -22.50 -9.67 -8.51
CA GLU A 130 -22.09 -10.25 -9.80
C GLU A 130 -20.58 -10.11 -9.95
N PRO A 131 -19.90 -11.02 -10.66
CA PRO A 131 -18.48 -10.86 -10.98
C PRO A 131 -18.21 -9.55 -11.75
N ALA A 132 -17.03 -8.97 -11.54
CA ALA A 132 -16.62 -7.79 -12.26
C ALA A 132 -16.47 -8.10 -13.76
N GLU A 133 -17.11 -7.34 -14.62
CA GLU A 133 -16.98 -7.47 -16.08
C GLU A 133 -15.55 -7.26 -16.55
N ASN A 134 -14.85 -6.30 -15.91
CA ASN A 134 -13.44 -6.01 -16.15
C ASN A 134 -12.71 -6.03 -14.80
N PRO A 135 -12.19 -7.18 -14.33
CA PRO A 135 -11.45 -7.25 -13.08
C PRO A 135 -10.11 -6.50 -13.18
N TYR A 136 -9.52 -6.15 -12.04
CA TYR A 136 -8.23 -5.48 -11.96
C TYR A 136 -7.17 -6.30 -12.69
N GLY A 137 -6.38 -5.64 -13.52
CA GLY A 137 -5.40 -6.29 -14.41
C GLY A 137 -5.93 -6.57 -15.82
N ALA A 138 -7.25 -6.41 -16.07
CA ALA A 138 -7.78 -6.49 -17.43
C ALA A 138 -7.25 -5.31 -18.30
N ASP A 139 -6.96 -5.62 -19.57
CA ASP A 139 -6.37 -4.64 -20.51
C ASP A 139 -7.20 -3.34 -20.62
N ALA A 140 -8.53 -3.46 -20.54
CA ALA A 140 -9.45 -2.33 -20.65
C ALA A 140 -9.30 -1.29 -19.51
N LEU A 141 -8.84 -1.70 -18.31
CA LEU A 141 -8.74 -0.80 -17.14
C LEU A 141 -7.41 -0.04 -17.08
N GLY A 142 -6.37 -0.57 -17.73
CA GLY A 142 -5.03 -0.01 -17.60
C GLY A 142 -4.52 0.04 -16.17
N SER A 143 -4.75 -1.04 -15.44
CA SER A 143 -4.30 -1.23 -14.06
C SER A 143 -2.79 -1.03 -13.94
N LYS A 144 -2.36 -0.30 -12.90
CA LYS A 144 -0.94 0.13 -12.77
C LYS A 144 -0.09 -0.78 -11.90
N TYR A 145 -0.71 -1.57 -11.02
CA TYR A 145 0.00 -2.22 -9.92
C TYR A 145 -0.20 -3.74 -9.88
N GLN A 146 -0.82 -4.34 -10.91
CA GLN A 146 -0.99 -5.79 -10.98
C GLN A 146 0.35 -6.51 -10.92
N GLY A 147 0.45 -7.55 -10.07
CA GLY A 147 1.65 -8.34 -9.89
C GLY A 147 2.76 -7.66 -9.08
N GLN A 148 2.50 -6.52 -8.44
CA GLN A 148 3.55 -5.81 -7.68
C GLN A 148 4.15 -6.66 -6.56
N ALA A 149 5.47 -6.54 -6.40
CA ALA A 149 6.23 -7.14 -5.31
C ALA A 149 6.85 -6.04 -4.44
N GLY A 150 6.56 -6.08 -3.14
CA GLY A 150 7.04 -5.05 -2.20
C GLY A 150 6.38 -3.67 -2.39
N PRO A 151 6.89 -2.63 -1.68
CA PRO A 151 6.33 -1.28 -1.75
C PRO A 151 6.63 -0.64 -3.10
N THR A 152 5.57 -0.35 -3.86
CA THR A 152 5.68 0.23 -5.20
C THR A 152 5.39 1.73 -5.16
N PRO A 153 6.24 2.60 -5.76
CA PRO A 153 6.00 4.03 -5.82
C PRO A 153 4.80 4.35 -6.74
N SER A 154 4.26 5.56 -6.58
CA SER A 154 3.14 6.02 -7.40
C SER A 154 3.46 6.00 -8.88
N ARG A 155 2.52 5.48 -9.67
CA ARG A 155 2.51 5.51 -11.14
C ARG A 155 1.39 6.42 -11.67
N TYR A 156 0.97 7.40 -10.89
CA TYR A 156 -0.14 8.29 -11.24
C TYR A 156 0.14 9.11 -12.53
N TRP A 157 1.41 9.46 -12.78
CA TRP A 157 1.89 10.15 -13.97
C TRP A 157 1.50 9.45 -15.29
N GLN A 158 1.35 8.13 -15.31
CA GLN A 158 0.89 7.37 -16.48
C GLN A 158 -0.50 7.78 -16.98
N ASN A 159 -1.32 8.42 -16.14
CA ASN A 159 -2.63 8.91 -16.56
C ASN A 159 -2.51 10.07 -17.55
N PHE A 160 -1.38 10.78 -17.58
CA PHE A 160 -1.12 11.91 -18.46
C PHE A 160 -0.39 11.51 -19.74
N GLU A 161 0.17 10.30 -19.81
CA GLU A 161 0.80 9.74 -21.01
C GLU A 161 -0.19 9.00 -21.92
N ARG A 162 -1.33 8.57 -21.35
CA ARG A 162 -2.38 7.93 -22.14
C ARG A 162 -3.12 9.02 -22.93
N GLU A 163 -3.09 8.93 -24.26
CA GLU A 163 -3.97 9.74 -25.10
C GLU A 163 -5.43 9.52 -24.63
N PRO A 164 -6.25 10.58 -24.55
CA PRO A 164 -7.65 10.42 -24.24
C PRO A 164 -8.25 9.50 -25.31
N THR A 165 -8.71 8.34 -24.91
CA THR A 165 -9.56 7.48 -25.75
C THR A 165 -10.75 8.32 -26.20
N ARG A 166 -10.82 8.64 -27.50
CA ARG A 166 -11.90 9.38 -28.15
C ARG A 166 -13.19 8.59 -28.09
#